data_118ca83ee816a4c5ea3cdd4f7b46beb8
#
_entry.id   118ca83ee816a4c5ea3cdd4f7b46beb8
#
_cell.length_a   1.000
_cell.length_b   1.000
_cell.length_c   1.000
_cell.angle_alpha   90.00
_cell.angle_beta   90.00
_cell.angle_gamma   90.00
#
_symmetry.space_group_name_H-M   'P 1'
#
loop_
_entity.id
_entity.type
_entity.pdbx_description
1 polymer ?
#
loop_
_entity_poly.entity_id
_entity_poly.type
_entity_poly.pdbx_seq_one_letter_code
_entity_poly.pdbx_strand_id
1 'polypeptide(L)'
;NAKFDMNVLRATLDYYKIPWPELDYACTVKLSRAVWPDLVNHKLNTMAAYMGVEFKHHYALDDAETCAKIVLEAAKVKGVNSLSDLLKVTGVPLEPFIDEKNRSAQEALHKEPEPEQMSFF
;
A
#
# COMPACT_ATOMS: atom_id res chain seq x y z
N ASN A 1 0.40 -6.86 4.89
CA ASN A 1 0.37 -5.94 6.02
C ASN A 1 0.91 -4.56 5.62
N ALA A 2 0.03 -3.76 5.02
CA ALA A 2 0.42 -2.47 4.45
C ALA A 2 1.06 -1.51 5.47
N LYS A 3 0.65 -1.54 6.73
CA LYS A 3 1.22 -0.67 7.77
C LYS A 3 2.73 -0.91 7.94
N PHE A 4 3.16 -2.16 7.90
CA PHE A 4 4.57 -2.51 7.97
C PHE A 4 5.33 -1.99 6.74
N ASP A 5 4.83 -2.28 5.55
CA ASP A 5 5.47 -1.89 4.28
C ASP A 5 5.57 -0.38 4.15
N MET A 6 4.51 0.34 4.51
CA MET A 6 4.50 1.81 4.45
C MET A 6 5.46 2.44 5.46
N ASN A 7 5.58 1.87 6.65
CA ASN A 7 6.57 2.35 7.64
C ASN A 7 8.01 2.11 7.17
N VAL A 8 8.30 0.97 6.56
CA VAL A 8 9.61 0.69 5.96
C VAL A 8 9.91 1.68 4.83
N LEU A 9 8.93 1.93 3.96
CA LEU A 9 9.09 2.89 2.87
C LEU A 9 9.35 4.30 3.38
N ARG A 10 8.58 4.76 4.38
CA ARG A 10 8.80 6.08 5.01
C ARG A 10 10.20 6.21 5.60
N ALA A 11 10.63 5.21 6.36
CA ALA A 11 11.96 5.21 6.96
C ALA A 11 13.09 5.20 5.90
N THR A 12 12.90 4.49 4.82
CA THR A 12 13.85 4.45 3.70
C THR A 12 13.95 5.79 2.99
N LEU A 13 12.82 6.41 2.70
CA LEU A 13 12.77 7.74 2.08
C LEU A 13 13.43 8.79 2.97
N ASP A 14 13.17 8.74 4.26
CA ASP A 14 13.80 9.66 5.23
C ASP A 14 15.30 9.46 5.32
N TYR A 15 15.76 8.21 5.32
CA TYR A 15 17.19 7.89 5.34
C TYR A 15 17.94 8.48 4.15
N TYR A 16 17.36 8.40 2.95
CA TYR A 16 17.93 8.94 1.74
C TYR A 16 17.56 10.41 1.48
N LYS A 17 16.85 11.07 2.40
CA LYS A 17 16.38 12.45 2.28
C LYS A 17 15.55 12.69 1.01
N ILE A 18 14.71 11.72 0.67
CA ILE A 18 13.78 11.80 -0.45
C ILE A 18 12.42 12.24 0.11
N PRO A 19 11.80 13.30 -0.45
CA PRO A 19 10.44 13.70 -0.06
C PRO A 19 9.44 12.55 -0.26
N TRP A 20 8.49 12.41 0.68
CA TRP A 20 7.47 11.38 0.55
C TRP A 20 6.54 11.69 -0.62
N PRO A 21 6.19 10.70 -1.45
CA PRO A 21 5.23 10.90 -2.53
C PRO A 21 3.81 11.07 -1.99
N GLU A 22 3.02 11.88 -2.69
CA GLU A 22 1.56 11.92 -2.48
C GLU A 22 0.96 10.68 -3.10
N LEU A 23 0.57 9.74 -2.27
CA LEU A 23 -0.12 8.52 -2.66
C LEU A 23 -1.06 8.03 -1.56
N ASP A 24 -2.04 7.26 -1.96
CA ASP A 24 -2.92 6.54 -1.05
C ASP A 24 -2.67 5.04 -1.18
N TYR A 25 -2.95 4.29 -0.12
CA TYR A 25 -2.77 2.85 -0.11
C TYR A 25 -3.92 2.12 0.59
N ALA A 26 -4.10 0.87 0.23
CA ALA A 26 -5.02 -0.04 0.90
C ALA A 26 -4.29 -1.32 1.33
N CYS A 27 -4.82 -2.01 2.33
CA CYS A 27 -4.21 -3.20 2.90
C CYS A 27 -4.88 -4.47 2.37
N THR A 28 -4.11 -5.34 1.70
CA THR A 28 -4.62 -6.61 1.19
C THR A 28 -5.00 -7.61 2.28
N VAL A 29 -4.44 -7.50 3.49
CA VAL A 29 -4.88 -8.29 4.65
C VAL A 29 -6.30 -7.90 5.06
N LYS A 30 -6.58 -6.62 5.18
CA LYS A 30 -7.94 -6.12 5.48
C LYS A 30 -8.93 -6.54 4.39
N LEU A 31 -8.52 -6.44 3.12
CA LEU A 31 -9.33 -6.85 1.98
C LEU A 31 -9.61 -8.36 2.03
N SER A 32 -8.59 -9.19 2.26
CA SER A 32 -8.73 -10.64 2.34
C SER A 32 -9.69 -11.06 3.47
N ARG A 33 -9.60 -10.41 4.62
CA ARG A 33 -10.52 -10.65 5.74
C ARG A 33 -11.96 -10.29 5.41
N ALA A 34 -12.17 -9.22 4.66
CA ALA A 34 -13.51 -8.78 4.27
C ALA A 34 -14.15 -9.70 3.21
N VAL A 35 -13.35 -10.21 2.28
CA VAL A 35 -13.85 -11.01 1.13
C VAL A 35 -13.93 -12.50 1.46
N TRP A 36 -12.98 -13.03 2.24
CA TRP A 36 -12.91 -14.47 2.59
C TRP A 36 -12.80 -14.66 4.11
N PRO A 37 -13.85 -14.28 4.87
CA PRO A 37 -13.79 -14.30 6.33
C PRO A 37 -13.64 -15.70 6.94
N ASP A 38 -14.00 -16.76 6.22
CA ASP A 38 -14.02 -18.13 6.72
C ASP A 38 -12.67 -18.86 6.60
N LEU A 39 -11.65 -18.23 6.01
CA LEU A 39 -10.32 -18.84 5.94
C LEU A 39 -9.67 -18.89 7.33
N VAL A 40 -8.86 -19.94 7.57
CA VAL A 40 -8.16 -20.17 8.84
C VAL A 40 -7.30 -19.01 9.28
N ASN A 41 -6.67 -18.34 8.33
CA ASN A 41 -5.97 -17.06 8.49
C ASN A 41 -5.85 -16.35 7.13
N HIS A 42 -5.32 -15.14 7.14
CA HIS A 42 -5.17 -14.32 5.93
C HIS A 42 -3.69 -13.95 5.69
N LYS A 43 -2.78 -14.83 6.08
CA LYS A 43 -1.36 -14.72 5.74
C LYS A 43 -1.19 -14.84 4.24
N LEU A 44 -0.15 -14.20 3.71
CA LEU A 44 0.09 -14.16 2.26
C LEU A 44 0.26 -15.55 1.65
N ASN A 45 0.98 -16.45 2.32
CA ASN A 45 1.13 -17.84 1.89
C ASN A 45 -0.20 -18.62 1.89
N THR A 46 -1.06 -18.37 2.86
CA THR A 46 -2.41 -18.97 2.90
C THR A 46 -3.27 -18.46 1.75
N MET A 47 -3.23 -17.18 1.47
CA MET A 47 -3.94 -16.59 0.33
C MET A 47 -3.41 -17.12 -1.01
N ALA A 48 -2.10 -17.24 -1.16
CA ALA A 48 -1.48 -17.81 -2.34
C ALA A 48 -1.96 -19.26 -2.58
N ALA A 49 -1.93 -20.10 -1.54
CA ALA A 49 -2.42 -21.49 -1.62
C ALA A 49 -3.90 -21.56 -1.98
N TYR A 50 -4.73 -20.74 -1.37
CA TYR A 50 -6.17 -20.64 -1.66
C TYR A 50 -6.45 -20.28 -3.12
N MET A 51 -5.69 -19.35 -3.69
CA MET A 51 -5.83 -18.90 -5.07
C MET A 51 -5.09 -19.79 -6.08
N GLY A 52 -4.39 -20.85 -5.63
CA GLY A 52 -3.60 -21.71 -6.51
C GLY A 52 -2.37 -21.02 -7.11
N VAL A 53 -1.80 -20.06 -6.41
CA VAL A 53 -0.63 -19.30 -6.83
C VAL A 53 0.63 -19.90 -6.27
N GLU A 54 1.63 -20.12 -7.11
CA GLU A 54 2.96 -20.54 -6.69
C GLU A 54 3.62 -19.39 -5.89
N PHE A 55 4.11 -19.69 -4.68
CA PHE A 55 4.57 -18.69 -3.74
C PHE A 55 5.85 -19.14 -3.03
N LYS A 56 6.92 -18.38 -3.19
CA LYS A 56 8.16 -18.53 -2.42
C LYS A 56 8.20 -17.46 -1.33
N HIS A 57 8.05 -17.91 -0.09
CA HIS A 57 8.01 -17.00 1.06
C HIS A 57 9.28 -16.13 1.15
N HIS A 58 9.10 -14.84 1.44
CA HIS A 58 10.15 -13.82 1.46
C HIS A 58 10.84 -13.52 0.11
N TYR A 59 10.27 -13.96 -0.98
CA TYR A 59 10.68 -13.50 -2.30
C TYR A 59 9.82 -12.29 -2.71
N ALA A 60 10.45 -11.13 -2.83
CA ALA A 60 9.73 -9.85 -2.96
C ALA A 60 8.78 -9.80 -4.17
N LEU A 61 9.18 -10.37 -5.29
CA LEU A 61 8.34 -10.42 -6.49
C LEU A 61 7.10 -11.28 -6.26
N ASP A 62 7.25 -12.45 -5.65
CA ASP A 62 6.13 -13.35 -5.35
C ASP A 62 5.16 -12.71 -4.35
N ASP A 63 5.68 -11.98 -3.36
CA ASP A 63 4.86 -11.23 -2.41
C ASP A 63 4.04 -10.16 -3.12
N ALA A 64 4.66 -9.37 -3.99
CA ALA A 64 3.99 -8.31 -4.75
C ALA A 64 2.95 -8.86 -5.72
N GLU A 65 3.27 -9.91 -6.46
CA GLU A 65 2.33 -10.56 -7.39
C GLU A 65 1.13 -11.16 -6.65
N THR A 66 1.37 -11.81 -5.50
CA THR A 66 0.30 -12.38 -4.69
C THR A 66 -0.63 -11.28 -4.16
N CYS A 67 -0.09 -10.16 -3.70
CA CYS A 67 -0.90 -9.00 -3.30
C CYS A 67 -1.77 -8.47 -4.45
N ALA A 68 -1.22 -8.35 -5.65
CA ALA A 68 -1.98 -7.93 -6.83
C ALA A 68 -3.10 -8.93 -7.19
N LYS A 69 -2.81 -10.23 -7.12
CA LYS A 69 -3.79 -11.30 -7.38
C LYS A 69 -4.93 -11.32 -6.35
N ILE A 70 -4.65 -11.03 -5.09
CA ILE A 70 -5.69 -10.86 -4.06
C ILE A 70 -6.69 -9.79 -4.49
N VAL A 71 -6.24 -8.65 -4.95
CA VAL A 71 -7.10 -7.56 -5.40
C VAL A 71 -7.95 -7.97 -6.60
N LEU A 72 -7.36 -8.61 -7.60
CA LEU A 72 -8.06 -9.06 -8.80
C LEU A 72 -9.12 -10.13 -8.48
N GLU A 73 -8.79 -11.12 -7.66
CA GLU A 73 -9.74 -12.15 -7.24
C GLU A 73 -10.86 -11.58 -6.35
N ALA A 74 -10.54 -10.66 -5.45
CA ALA A 74 -11.54 -9.97 -4.65
C ALA A 74 -12.53 -9.18 -5.52
N ALA A 75 -12.05 -8.50 -6.55
CA ALA A 75 -12.90 -7.80 -7.51
C ALA A 75 -13.86 -8.74 -8.24
N LYS A 76 -13.38 -9.91 -8.66
CA LYS A 76 -14.22 -10.95 -9.29
C LYS A 76 -15.28 -11.45 -8.32
N VAL A 77 -14.92 -11.78 -7.08
CA VAL A 77 -15.87 -12.26 -6.05
C VAL A 77 -16.95 -11.23 -5.77
N LYS A 78 -16.60 -9.96 -5.72
CA LYS A 78 -17.55 -8.87 -5.45
C LYS A 78 -18.25 -8.34 -6.70
N GLY A 79 -17.88 -8.79 -7.90
CA GLY A 79 -18.50 -8.37 -9.16
C GLY A 79 -18.26 -6.90 -9.51
N VAL A 80 -17.10 -6.36 -9.17
CA VAL A 80 -16.72 -4.97 -9.43
C VAL A 80 -15.52 -4.88 -10.38
N ASN A 81 -15.36 -3.73 -11.06
CA ASN A 81 -14.35 -3.52 -12.09
C ASN A 81 -13.31 -2.46 -11.73
N SER A 82 -13.41 -1.85 -10.55
CA SER A 82 -12.47 -0.83 -10.10
C SER A 82 -12.05 -1.04 -8.66
N LEU A 83 -10.86 -0.56 -8.30
CA LEU A 83 -10.39 -0.56 -6.92
C LEU A 83 -11.31 0.29 -6.04
N SER A 84 -11.75 1.45 -6.53
CA SER A 84 -12.65 2.33 -5.79
C SER A 84 -13.94 1.61 -5.38
N ASP A 85 -14.58 0.90 -6.31
CA ASP A 85 -15.80 0.16 -6.02
C ASP A 85 -15.53 -1.03 -5.09
N LEU A 86 -14.40 -1.72 -5.27
CA LEU A 86 -14.00 -2.81 -4.40
C LEU A 86 -13.85 -2.34 -2.95
N LEU A 87 -13.16 -1.23 -2.73
CA LEU A 87 -12.98 -0.67 -1.39
C LEU A 87 -14.31 -0.22 -0.77
N LYS A 88 -15.21 0.36 -1.56
CA LYS A 88 -16.56 0.74 -1.11
C LYS A 88 -17.37 -0.46 -0.65
N VAL A 89 -17.46 -1.52 -1.45
CA VAL A 89 -18.30 -2.68 -1.12
C VAL A 89 -17.71 -3.54 -0.01
N THR A 90 -16.41 -3.49 0.23
CA THR A 90 -15.72 -4.23 1.29
C THR A 90 -15.53 -3.43 2.58
N GLY A 91 -15.70 -2.11 2.52
CA GLY A 91 -15.45 -1.23 3.66
C GLY A 91 -13.97 -1.09 4.03
N VAL A 92 -13.06 -1.51 3.16
CA VAL A 92 -11.62 -1.35 3.40
C VAL A 92 -11.20 0.09 3.14
N PRO A 93 -10.56 0.77 4.11
CA PRO A 93 -10.21 2.17 3.94
C PRO A 93 -9.05 2.36 2.95
N LEU A 94 -9.13 3.43 2.18
CA LEU A 94 -7.99 4.01 1.48
C LEU A 94 -7.30 4.98 2.44
N GLU A 95 -6.02 4.77 2.71
CA GLU A 95 -5.25 5.52 3.70
C GLU A 95 -4.18 6.37 3.01
N PRO A 96 -4.01 7.65 3.43
CA PRO A 96 -2.98 8.49 2.83
C PRO A 96 -1.59 8.09 3.33
N PHE A 97 -0.60 8.12 2.43
CA PHE A 97 0.80 7.89 2.78
C PHE A 97 1.36 9.04 3.62
N ILE A 98 1.01 10.28 3.24
CA ILE A 98 1.28 11.48 4.03
C ILE A 98 0.03 11.77 4.86
N ASP A 99 0.07 11.44 6.14
CA ASP A 99 -1.00 11.78 7.08
C ASP A 99 -0.95 13.25 7.51
N GLU A 100 -2.01 13.72 8.18
CA GLU A 100 -2.10 15.12 8.65
C GLU A 100 -0.94 15.51 9.56
N LYS A 101 -0.45 14.56 10.38
CA LYS A 101 0.64 14.79 11.32
C LYS A 101 1.97 15.10 10.63
N ASN A 102 2.22 14.49 9.47
CA ASN A 102 3.46 14.62 8.73
C ASN A 102 3.38 15.62 7.57
N ARG A 103 2.18 16.10 7.24
CA ARG A 103 1.94 16.92 6.04
C ARG A 103 2.79 18.18 6.00
N SER A 104 2.82 18.97 7.06
CA SER A 104 3.57 20.22 7.09
C SER A 104 5.07 20.02 6.85
N ALA A 105 5.65 18.97 7.43
CA ALA A 105 7.06 18.63 7.24
C ALA A 105 7.35 18.20 5.80
N GLN A 106 6.46 17.39 5.19
CA GLN A 106 6.62 16.93 3.82
C GLN A 106 6.40 18.05 2.81
N GLU A 107 5.45 18.94 3.02
CA GLU A 107 5.24 20.13 2.17
C GLU A 107 6.46 21.05 2.15
N ALA A 108 7.14 21.21 3.29
CA ALA A 108 8.37 22.00 3.35
C ALA A 108 9.50 21.40 2.50
N LEU A 109 9.58 20.06 2.39
CA LEU A 109 10.57 19.38 1.57
C LEU A 109 10.29 19.50 0.06
N HIS A 110 9.03 19.73 -0.33
CA HIS A 110 8.62 19.87 -1.74
C HIS A 110 8.71 21.30 -2.26
N LYS A 111 8.92 22.29 -1.39
CA LYS A 111 9.09 23.67 -1.82
C LYS A 111 10.43 23.83 -2.53
N GLU A 112 10.39 24.39 -3.73
CA GLU A 112 11.61 24.84 -4.40
C GLU A 112 12.29 25.93 -3.54
N PRO A 113 13.62 25.93 -3.46
CA PRO A 113 14.32 27.00 -2.75
C PRO A 113 14.03 28.35 -3.40
N GLU A 114 13.81 29.36 -2.57
CA GLU A 114 13.64 30.72 -3.06
C GLU A 114 14.85 31.12 -3.93
N PRO A 115 14.66 31.92 -4.99
CA PRO A 115 15.74 32.28 -5.88
C PRO A 115 16.97 32.85 -5.18
N GLU A 116 16.78 33.54 -4.08
CA GLU A 116 17.86 34.11 -3.25
C GLU A 116 18.71 33.04 -2.57
N GLN A 117 18.13 31.87 -2.27
CA GLN A 117 18.86 30.74 -1.68
C GLN A 117 19.70 29.98 -2.71
N MET A 118 19.48 30.23 -3.98
CA MET A 118 20.25 29.66 -5.09
C MET A 118 21.45 30.53 -5.50
N SER A 119 21.68 31.62 -4.83
CA SER A 119 22.84 32.47 -5.07
C SER A 119 24.12 31.80 -4.61
N PHE A 120 25.14 31.80 -5.45
CA PHE A 120 26.47 31.24 -5.15
C PHE A 120 27.42 32.27 -4.49
N PHE A 121 26.93 33.47 -4.20
CA PHE A 121 27.72 34.53 -3.65
C PHE A 121 27.13 35.10 -2.36
#